data_0e5787484dd28e07212edfc677591afb
#
_entry.id   0e5787484dd28e07212edfc677591afb
#
_cell.length_a   1.000
_cell.length_b   1.000
_cell.length_c   1.000
_cell.angle_alpha   90.00
_cell.angle_beta   90.00
_cell.angle_gamma   90.00
#
_symmetry.space_group_name_H-M   'P 1'
#
loop_
_entity.id
_entity.type
_entity.pdbx_description
1 polymer ?
#
loop_
_entity_poly.entity_id
_entity_poly.type
_entity_poly.pdbx_seq_one_letter_code
_entity_poly.pdbx_strand_id
1 'polypeptide(L)'
;MSEAEYAIGIDLGTTHSALSSVDLSLSEGESVAESQLAVPQLVAPGEVDARPLLPSFLYLPHELELPPDALTLPWKDAPSQLAVGELARNLGAKSAVRMVSSAKSWLCHSGVDRHAAILPAGAPHEVPKVSPVEASMQYLAHLAHAWNHAHPEAQLSEQLVTITVPASFDPAARELTAEAARRAGLPNAVLLEEPQAALYAWLSAQKGGWRKQVELGDLILVVDIGGGTTDFSLIAVREADGNLTLDRIAVGEHILLGGDNMDLALAYVLRTQLEAQGQQLDQGQ
;
A
#
# COMPACT_ATOMS: atom_id res chain seq x y z
N MET A 1 -0.71 -27.39 12.94
CA MET A 1 -0.37 -26.09 12.35
C MET A 1 1.06 -25.83 12.80
N SER A 2 2.00 -25.55 11.91
CA SER A 2 3.33 -25.06 12.26
C SER A 2 3.15 -23.77 13.04
N GLU A 3 3.98 -23.56 14.05
CA GLU A 3 4.04 -22.28 14.76
C GLU A 3 4.62 -21.24 13.78
N ALA A 4 4.07 -20.03 13.73
CA ALA A 4 4.57 -19.00 12.83
C ALA A 4 6.01 -18.62 13.20
N GLU A 5 6.89 -18.54 12.22
CA GLU A 5 8.30 -18.18 12.41
C GLU A 5 8.51 -16.66 12.32
N TYR A 6 7.61 -15.96 11.64
CA TYR A 6 7.71 -14.53 11.39
C TYR A 6 6.43 -13.79 11.76
N ALA A 7 6.61 -12.56 12.27
CA ALA A 7 5.58 -11.53 12.26
C ALA A 7 5.81 -10.62 11.05
N ILE A 8 4.77 -10.46 10.21
CA ILE A 8 4.84 -9.74 8.94
C ILE A 8 3.96 -8.51 9.00
N GLY A 9 4.50 -7.36 8.64
CA GLY A 9 3.76 -6.12 8.42
C GLY A 9 3.70 -5.80 6.92
N ILE A 10 2.49 -5.58 6.41
CA ILE A 10 2.28 -5.10 5.04
C ILE A 10 1.65 -3.72 5.11
N ASP A 11 2.34 -2.73 4.57
CA ASP A 11 1.74 -1.43 4.27
C ASP A 11 1.15 -1.47 2.85
N LEU A 12 -0.17 -1.53 2.76
CA LEU A 12 -0.90 -1.45 1.49
C LEU A 12 -1.20 0.01 1.18
N GLY A 13 -0.21 0.74 0.69
CA GLY A 13 -0.32 2.18 0.44
C GLY A 13 -1.03 2.53 -0.87
N THR A 14 -1.52 3.76 -0.97
CA THR A 14 -2.17 4.29 -2.20
C THR A 14 -1.19 4.38 -3.36
N THR A 15 0.05 4.81 -3.10
CA THR A 15 1.09 5.01 -4.13
C THR A 15 2.15 3.92 -4.12
N HIS A 16 2.49 3.38 -2.96
CA HIS A 16 3.47 2.32 -2.79
C HIS A 16 3.03 1.37 -1.69
N SER A 17 3.37 0.11 -1.86
CA SER A 17 3.19 -0.93 -0.85
C SER A 17 4.54 -1.48 -0.41
N ALA A 18 4.64 -1.88 0.85
CA ALA A 18 5.85 -2.44 1.45
C ALA A 18 5.55 -3.67 2.30
N LEU A 19 6.55 -4.53 2.49
CA LEU A 19 6.48 -5.65 3.40
C LEU A 19 7.73 -5.64 4.28
N SER A 20 7.53 -5.69 5.60
CA SER A 20 8.57 -5.89 6.59
C SER A 20 8.29 -7.13 7.42
N SER A 21 9.33 -7.73 7.96
CA SER A 21 9.25 -8.93 8.79
C SER A 21 10.07 -8.81 10.05
N VAL A 22 9.65 -9.55 11.06
CA VAL A 22 10.39 -9.79 12.31
C VAL A 22 10.52 -11.29 12.47
N ASP A 23 11.75 -11.79 12.58
CA ASP A 23 12.02 -13.17 12.95
C ASP A 23 11.75 -13.36 14.44
N LEU A 24 10.76 -14.19 14.74
CA LEU A 24 10.31 -14.41 16.13
C LEU A 24 11.32 -15.20 16.96
N SER A 25 12.20 -15.96 16.32
CA SER A 25 13.27 -16.71 17.00
C SER A 25 14.43 -15.82 17.46
N LEU A 26 14.63 -14.68 16.78
CA LEU A 26 15.73 -13.73 17.04
C LEU A 26 15.29 -12.54 17.91
N SER A 27 14.00 -12.42 18.19
CA SER A 27 13.44 -11.28 18.93
C SER A 27 13.35 -11.61 20.42
N GLU A 28 14.20 -10.98 21.25
CA GLU A 28 14.19 -11.12 22.69
C GLU A 28 13.90 -9.77 23.38
N GLY A 29 12.89 -9.73 24.24
CA GLY A 29 12.51 -8.56 25.03
C GLY A 29 12.09 -7.38 24.16
N GLU A 30 12.69 -6.19 24.37
CA GLU A 30 12.40 -4.96 23.61
C GLU A 30 13.24 -4.83 22.32
N SER A 31 14.14 -5.77 22.03
CA SER A 31 14.96 -5.78 20.83
C SER A 31 14.28 -6.56 19.72
N VAL A 32 13.83 -5.84 18.70
CA VAL A 32 13.16 -6.39 17.51
C VAL A 32 14.08 -6.28 16.31
N ALA A 33 14.37 -7.43 15.67
CA ALA A 33 15.14 -7.49 14.44
C ALA A 33 14.19 -7.35 13.24
N GLU A 34 13.88 -6.12 12.87
CA GLU A 34 13.04 -5.81 11.72
C GLU A 34 13.85 -5.86 10.42
N SER A 35 13.28 -6.46 9.38
CA SER A 35 13.85 -6.56 8.03
C SER A 35 12.81 -6.19 6.99
N GLN A 36 13.17 -5.32 6.05
CA GLN A 36 12.32 -4.97 4.92
C GLN A 36 12.61 -5.90 3.74
N LEU A 37 11.56 -6.45 3.12
CA LEU A 37 11.67 -7.25 1.92
C LEU A 37 12.05 -6.37 0.73
N ALA A 38 13.14 -6.71 0.06
CA ALA A 38 13.39 -6.21 -1.29
C ALA A 38 12.50 -6.97 -2.27
N VAL A 39 11.46 -6.32 -2.80
CA VAL A 39 10.41 -6.91 -3.63
C VAL A 39 10.88 -7.05 -5.07
N PRO A 40 11.11 -8.28 -5.59
CA PRO A 40 11.37 -8.50 -7.00
C PRO A 40 10.16 -8.07 -7.83
N GLN A 41 10.37 -7.22 -8.82
CA GLN A 41 9.32 -6.70 -9.69
C GLN A 41 9.89 -6.37 -11.07
N LEU A 42 9.03 -6.31 -12.06
CA LEU A 42 9.43 -5.87 -13.39
C LEU A 42 9.73 -4.37 -13.39
N VAL A 43 10.91 -3.98 -13.84
CA VAL A 43 11.34 -2.57 -14.01
C VAL A 43 11.32 -2.16 -15.48
N ALA A 44 11.50 -3.14 -16.38
CA ALA A 44 11.32 -3.01 -17.82
C ALA A 44 10.72 -4.33 -18.38
N PRO A 45 10.24 -4.38 -19.63
CA PRO A 45 9.73 -5.61 -20.24
C PRO A 45 10.76 -6.75 -20.17
N GLY A 46 10.44 -7.82 -19.43
CA GLY A 46 11.32 -8.98 -19.21
C GLY A 46 12.50 -8.75 -18.27
N GLU A 47 12.62 -7.57 -17.65
CA GLU A 47 13.70 -7.25 -16.72
C GLU A 47 13.15 -7.15 -15.29
N VAL A 48 13.64 -8.00 -14.40
CA VAL A 48 13.26 -8.04 -12.98
C VAL A 48 14.38 -7.46 -12.13
N ASP A 49 14.03 -6.57 -11.20
CA ASP A 49 14.93 -6.07 -10.18
C ASP A 49 14.21 -6.00 -8.82
N ALA A 50 14.95 -6.07 -7.72
CA ALA A 50 14.42 -6.01 -6.38
C ALA A 50 14.44 -4.58 -5.85
N ARG A 51 13.29 -4.10 -5.36
CA ARG A 51 13.12 -2.75 -4.84
C ARG A 51 12.56 -2.78 -3.41
N PRO A 52 12.87 -1.79 -2.58
CA PRO A 52 12.32 -1.73 -1.22
C PRO A 52 10.82 -1.48 -1.18
N LEU A 53 10.25 -0.91 -2.24
CA LEU A 53 8.84 -0.58 -2.36
C LEU A 53 8.27 -1.14 -3.66
N LEU A 54 7.02 -1.58 -3.61
CA LEU A 54 6.21 -1.94 -4.78
C LEU A 54 5.28 -0.77 -5.11
N PRO A 55 5.46 -0.05 -6.22
CA PRO A 55 4.47 0.95 -6.65
C PRO A 55 3.09 0.33 -6.79
N SER A 56 2.07 0.94 -6.17
CA SER A 56 0.68 0.45 -6.16
C SER A 56 -0.03 0.80 -7.47
N PHE A 57 0.50 0.29 -8.58
CA PHE A 57 0.02 0.49 -9.94
C PHE A 57 -0.20 -0.84 -10.63
N LEU A 58 -1.27 -0.92 -11.45
CA LEU A 58 -1.44 -1.99 -12.44
C LEU A 58 -1.44 -1.36 -13.82
N TYR A 59 -0.99 -2.13 -14.79
CA TYR A 59 -1.12 -1.80 -16.20
C TYR A 59 -1.71 -2.98 -16.96
N LEU A 60 -2.73 -2.69 -17.76
CA LEU A 60 -3.51 -3.66 -18.54
C LEU A 60 -3.09 -3.54 -20.01
N PRO A 61 -2.00 -4.20 -20.46
CA PRO A 61 -1.46 -4.03 -21.78
C PRO A 61 -2.45 -4.52 -22.86
N HIS A 62 -2.33 -3.98 -24.06
CA HIS A 62 -2.98 -4.56 -25.24
C HIS A 62 -2.21 -5.83 -25.66
N GLU A 63 -2.89 -6.80 -26.24
CA GLU A 63 -2.33 -8.10 -26.63
C GLU A 63 -1.04 -8.02 -27.47
N LEU A 64 -0.88 -6.97 -28.28
CA LEU A 64 0.27 -6.76 -29.16
C LEU A 64 1.26 -5.70 -28.64
N GLU A 65 1.05 -5.19 -27.44
CA GLU A 65 1.83 -4.04 -26.92
C GLU A 65 3.21 -4.46 -26.39
N LEU A 66 3.29 -5.64 -25.83
CA LEU A 66 4.50 -6.16 -25.19
C LEU A 66 4.96 -7.47 -25.84
N PRO A 67 6.27 -7.77 -25.81
CA PRO A 67 6.78 -9.09 -26.19
C PRO A 67 6.15 -10.21 -25.37
N PRO A 68 6.07 -11.46 -25.90
CA PRO A 68 5.40 -12.57 -25.23
C PRO A 68 5.83 -12.83 -23.77
N ASP A 69 7.13 -12.70 -23.48
CA ASP A 69 7.69 -13.01 -22.15
C ASP A 69 7.93 -11.77 -21.28
N ALA A 70 7.45 -10.60 -21.74
CA ALA A 70 7.71 -9.31 -21.09
C ALA A 70 7.19 -9.22 -19.63
N LEU A 71 6.17 -10.01 -19.28
CA LEU A 71 5.53 -10.02 -17.97
C LEU A 71 5.83 -11.29 -17.16
N THR A 72 6.94 -11.96 -17.45
CA THR A 72 7.38 -13.14 -16.69
C THR A 72 8.03 -12.72 -15.37
N LEU A 73 7.61 -13.33 -14.28
CA LEU A 73 8.14 -13.12 -12.93
C LEU A 73 8.83 -14.40 -12.42
N PRO A 74 9.80 -14.32 -11.50
CA PRO A 74 10.60 -15.45 -11.06
C PRO A 74 9.82 -16.65 -10.49
N TRP A 75 8.59 -16.41 -10.02
CA TRP A 75 7.73 -17.41 -9.39
C TRP A 75 6.58 -17.89 -10.28
N LYS A 76 6.58 -17.54 -11.58
CA LYS A 76 5.53 -17.93 -12.53
C LYS A 76 6.11 -18.66 -13.73
N ASP A 77 5.50 -19.79 -14.08
CA ASP A 77 5.87 -20.54 -15.28
C ASP A 77 5.35 -19.93 -16.58
N ALA A 78 4.40 -18.99 -16.49
CA ALA A 78 3.82 -18.28 -17.62
C ALA A 78 3.76 -16.76 -17.38
N PRO A 79 3.83 -15.93 -18.43
CA PRO A 79 3.70 -14.47 -18.31
C PRO A 79 2.37 -14.09 -17.66
N SER A 80 2.40 -13.00 -16.88
CA SER A 80 1.18 -12.40 -16.33
C SER A 80 0.40 -11.68 -17.43
N GLN A 81 -0.92 -11.54 -17.25
CA GLN A 81 -1.76 -10.77 -18.18
C GLN A 81 -1.72 -9.26 -17.90
N LEU A 82 -1.16 -8.86 -16.77
CA LEU A 82 -1.02 -7.47 -16.35
C LEU A 82 0.34 -7.26 -15.68
N ALA A 83 0.82 -6.02 -15.75
CA ALA A 83 1.99 -5.60 -14.98
C ALA A 83 1.57 -5.04 -13.63
N VAL A 84 2.40 -5.28 -12.61
CA VAL A 84 2.27 -4.73 -11.25
C VAL A 84 3.56 -3.97 -10.94
N GLY A 85 3.49 -2.88 -10.20
CA GLY A 85 4.65 -2.18 -9.68
C GLY A 85 5.29 -1.19 -10.65
N GLU A 86 6.61 -1.17 -10.70
CA GLU A 86 7.38 -0.14 -11.42
C GLU A 86 7.14 -0.16 -12.93
N LEU A 87 7.11 -1.32 -13.56
CA LEU A 87 6.79 -1.42 -14.98
C LEU A 87 5.38 -0.89 -15.29
N ALA A 88 4.40 -1.19 -14.44
CA ALA A 88 3.04 -0.67 -14.60
C ALA A 88 3.01 0.86 -14.58
N ARG A 89 3.71 1.48 -13.64
CA ARG A 89 3.85 2.93 -13.54
C ARG A 89 4.55 3.51 -14.78
N ASN A 90 5.63 2.90 -15.23
CA ASN A 90 6.43 3.37 -16.37
C ASN A 90 5.68 3.25 -17.71
N LEU A 91 4.87 2.21 -17.91
CA LEU A 91 3.99 2.05 -19.05
C LEU A 91 2.82 3.04 -18.98
N GLY A 92 2.24 3.20 -17.79
CA GLY A 92 1.16 4.14 -17.53
C GLY A 92 1.52 5.60 -17.79
N ALA A 93 2.77 5.99 -17.56
CA ALA A 93 3.27 7.32 -17.93
C ALA A 93 3.22 7.57 -19.45
N LYS A 94 3.22 6.51 -20.26
CA LYS A 94 3.11 6.59 -21.72
C LYS A 94 1.68 6.43 -22.23
N SER A 95 0.86 5.65 -21.50
CA SER A 95 -0.52 5.33 -21.86
C SER A 95 -1.40 5.23 -20.62
N ALA A 96 -1.75 6.39 -20.05
CA ALA A 96 -2.51 6.50 -18.79
C ALA A 96 -3.89 5.81 -18.84
N VAL A 97 -4.50 5.68 -20.02
CA VAL A 97 -5.82 5.05 -20.18
C VAL A 97 -5.87 3.57 -19.79
N ARG A 98 -4.71 2.90 -19.69
CA ARG A 98 -4.57 1.49 -19.30
C ARG A 98 -3.98 1.29 -17.90
N MET A 99 -3.67 2.40 -17.22
CA MET A 99 -3.05 2.35 -15.89
C MET A 99 -4.10 2.46 -14.79
N VAL A 100 -4.05 1.53 -13.86
CA VAL A 100 -4.77 1.62 -12.58
C VAL A 100 -3.84 2.26 -11.56
N SER A 101 -4.28 3.36 -10.98
CA SER A 101 -3.63 4.06 -9.87
C SER A 101 -4.63 4.34 -8.75
N SER A 102 -4.13 4.65 -7.57
CA SER A 102 -4.93 5.07 -6.41
C SER A 102 -6.09 4.12 -6.07
N ALA A 103 -5.94 2.81 -6.34
CA ALA A 103 -7.01 1.81 -6.13
C ALA A 103 -7.50 1.78 -4.67
N LYS A 104 -6.61 2.02 -3.70
CA LYS A 104 -6.95 2.11 -2.28
C LYS A 104 -7.98 3.21 -1.99
N SER A 105 -7.85 4.38 -2.62
CA SER A 105 -8.80 5.47 -2.47
C SER A 105 -10.20 5.11 -2.99
N TRP A 106 -10.28 4.25 -4.02
CA TRP A 106 -11.55 3.75 -4.53
C TRP A 106 -12.24 2.75 -3.60
N LEU A 107 -11.51 2.08 -2.68
CA LEU A 107 -12.10 1.20 -1.65
C LEU A 107 -12.98 1.98 -0.66
N CYS A 108 -12.75 3.27 -0.43
CA CYS A 108 -13.56 4.11 0.44
C CYS A 108 -14.55 5.02 -0.32
N HIS A 109 -14.59 4.98 -1.65
CA HIS A 109 -15.49 5.82 -2.42
C HIS A 109 -16.94 5.28 -2.36
N SER A 110 -17.79 5.94 -1.58
CA SER A 110 -19.19 5.50 -1.32
C SER A 110 -20.12 5.62 -2.54
N GLY A 111 -19.74 6.41 -3.56
CA GLY A 111 -20.57 6.67 -4.75
C GLY A 111 -20.44 5.64 -5.87
N VAL A 112 -19.66 4.56 -5.69
CA VAL A 112 -19.42 3.55 -6.72
C VAL A 112 -19.62 2.13 -6.18
N ASP A 113 -19.92 1.20 -7.07
CA ASP A 113 -19.82 -0.23 -6.75
C ASP A 113 -18.35 -0.65 -6.74
N ARG A 114 -17.81 -0.90 -5.54
CA ARG A 114 -16.39 -1.21 -5.30
C ARG A 114 -15.98 -2.61 -5.77
N HIS A 115 -16.95 -3.48 -6.10
CA HIS A 115 -16.73 -4.79 -6.72
C HIS A 115 -16.82 -4.73 -8.26
N ALA A 116 -17.41 -3.66 -8.81
CA ALA A 116 -17.50 -3.51 -10.25
C ALA A 116 -16.14 -3.18 -10.88
N ALA A 117 -15.93 -3.63 -12.12
CA ALA A 117 -14.73 -3.37 -12.91
C ALA A 117 -14.75 -1.91 -13.42
N ILE A 118 -14.33 -0.95 -12.59
CA ILE A 118 -14.37 0.49 -12.85
C ILE A 118 -13.01 1.12 -13.13
N LEU A 119 -11.91 0.41 -12.87
CA LEU A 119 -10.53 0.91 -13.02
C LEU A 119 -9.84 0.30 -14.24
N PRO A 120 -9.14 1.11 -15.05
CA PRO A 120 -8.87 2.54 -14.93
C PRO A 120 -10.13 3.39 -15.07
N ALA A 121 -10.28 4.40 -14.20
CA ALA A 121 -11.42 5.30 -14.24
C ALA A 121 -11.38 6.16 -15.52
N GLY A 122 -12.55 6.33 -16.17
CA GLY A 122 -12.64 7.14 -17.40
C GLY A 122 -12.03 6.50 -18.65
N ALA A 123 -11.44 5.30 -18.55
CA ALA A 123 -10.93 4.59 -19.73
C ALA A 123 -12.06 4.22 -20.71
N PRO A 124 -11.79 4.22 -22.03
CA PRO A 124 -12.71 3.74 -23.05
C PRO A 124 -13.23 2.33 -22.78
N HIS A 125 -14.39 1.98 -23.31
CA HIS A 125 -15.06 0.69 -22.99
C HIS A 125 -14.29 -0.53 -23.51
N GLU A 126 -13.47 -0.36 -24.54
CA GLU A 126 -12.60 -1.40 -25.11
C GLU A 126 -11.37 -1.71 -24.24
N VAL A 127 -11.06 -0.86 -23.26
CA VAL A 127 -9.98 -1.11 -22.30
C VAL A 127 -10.48 -2.05 -21.23
N PRO A 128 -9.80 -3.19 -20.99
CA PRO A 128 -10.13 -4.07 -19.86
C PRO A 128 -10.11 -3.28 -18.54
N LYS A 129 -10.99 -3.65 -17.64
CA LYS A 129 -11.09 -3.00 -16.32
C LYS A 129 -11.03 -4.03 -15.19
N VAL A 130 -10.59 -3.58 -14.04
CA VAL A 130 -10.59 -4.33 -12.79
C VAL A 130 -11.38 -3.57 -11.72
N SER A 131 -11.77 -4.27 -10.66
CA SER A 131 -12.37 -3.60 -9.50
C SER A 131 -11.29 -3.07 -8.55
N PRO A 132 -11.60 -2.11 -7.66
CA PRO A 132 -10.69 -1.70 -6.58
C PRO A 132 -10.22 -2.86 -5.72
N VAL A 133 -11.09 -3.81 -5.41
CA VAL A 133 -10.76 -5.03 -4.65
C VAL A 133 -9.78 -5.91 -5.43
N GLU A 134 -10.02 -6.10 -6.73
CA GLU A 134 -9.11 -6.86 -7.60
C GLU A 134 -7.73 -6.22 -7.66
N ALA A 135 -7.65 -4.90 -7.84
CA ALA A 135 -6.38 -4.19 -7.86
C ALA A 135 -5.60 -4.36 -6.55
N SER A 136 -6.27 -4.20 -5.42
CA SER A 136 -5.67 -4.40 -4.09
C SER A 136 -5.20 -5.85 -3.89
N MET A 137 -6.00 -6.82 -4.35
CA MET A 137 -5.62 -8.24 -4.33
C MET A 137 -4.36 -8.49 -5.14
N GLN A 138 -4.20 -7.87 -6.32
CA GLN A 138 -3.01 -8.04 -7.16
C GLN A 138 -1.74 -7.51 -6.48
N TYR A 139 -1.81 -6.37 -5.76
CA TYR A 139 -0.66 -5.87 -5.00
C TYR A 139 -0.29 -6.83 -3.86
N LEU A 140 -1.27 -7.28 -3.09
CA LEU A 140 -1.03 -8.24 -1.99
C LEU A 140 -0.52 -9.59 -2.50
N ALA A 141 -1.07 -10.10 -3.60
CA ALA A 141 -0.61 -11.34 -4.21
C ALA A 141 0.83 -11.23 -4.72
N HIS A 142 1.23 -10.07 -5.27
CA HIS A 142 2.61 -9.83 -5.69
C HIS A 142 3.56 -9.89 -4.49
N LEU A 143 3.23 -9.21 -3.38
CA LEU A 143 4.02 -9.26 -2.15
C LEU A 143 4.09 -10.66 -1.56
N ALA A 144 2.97 -11.40 -1.57
CA ALA A 144 2.92 -12.77 -1.08
C ALA A 144 3.81 -13.71 -1.91
N HIS A 145 3.76 -13.61 -3.23
CA HIS A 145 4.62 -14.40 -4.10
C HIS A 145 6.09 -14.04 -3.95
N ALA A 146 6.41 -12.74 -3.81
CA ALA A 146 7.77 -12.27 -3.58
C ALA A 146 8.34 -12.82 -2.27
N TRP A 147 7.55 -12.79 -1.19
CA TRP A 147 7.91 -13.40 0.09
C TRP A 147 8.15 -14.90 -0.05
N ASN A 148 7.18 -15.63 -0.61
CA ASN A 148 7.25 -17.08 -0.76
C ASN A 148 8.44 -17.52 -1.65
N HIS A 149 8.80 -16.71 -2.63
CA HIS A 149 9.99 -16.95 -3.46
C HIS A 149 11.29 -16.78 -2.65
N ALA A 150 11.34 -15.79 -1.77
CA ALA A 150 12.49 -15.54 -0.90
C ALA A 150 12.55 -16.51 0.29
N HIS A 151 11.40 -17.02 0.76
CA HIS A 151 11.27 -17.88 1.94
C HIS A 151 10.43 -19.12 1.61
N PRO A 152 10.92 -20.07 0.79
CA PRO A 152 10.13 -21.21 0.30
C PRO A 152 9.64 -22.13 1.43
N GLU A 153 10.38 -22.20 2.56
CA GLU A 153 10.02 -23.04 3.72
C GLU A 153 9.08 -22.33 4.71
N ALA A 154 8.86 -21.01 4.56
CA ALA A 154 8.06 -20.20 5.47
C ALA A 154 7.02 -19.40 4.69
N GLN A 155 5.98 -20.08 4.18
CA GLN A 155 4.96 -19.46 3.32
C GLN A 155 4.24 -18.33 4.04
N LEU A 156 3.98 -17.21 3.36
CA LEU A 156 3.38 -16.00 3.96
C LEU A 156 2.02 -16.29 4.63
N SER A 157 1.22 -17.17 4.05
CA SER A 157 -0.10 -17.56 4.58
C SER A 157 -0.05 -18.28 5.92
N GLU A 158 1.10 -18.79 6.33
CA GLU A 158 1.34 -19.49 7.59
C GLU A 158 1.94 -18.59 8.68
N GLN A 159 2.29 -17.34 8.33
CA GLN A 159 2.90 -16.38 9.23
C GLN A 159 1.85 -15.47 9.92
N LEU A 160 2.29 -14.71 10.94
CA LEU A 160 1.46 -13.70 11.59
C LEU A 160 1.43 -12.44 10.70
N VAL A 161 0.42 -12.30 9.86
CA VAL A 161 0.32 -11.21 8.90
C VAL A 161 -0.58 -10.09 9.42
N THR A 162 -0.05 -8.87 9.41
CA THR A 162 -0.79 -7.64 9.69
C THR A 162 -0.75 -6.72 8.46
N ILE A 163 -1.90 -6.18 8.05
CA ILE A 163 -2.03 -5.24 6.93
C ILE A 163 -2.52 -3.90 7.46
N THR A 164 -1.86 -2.80 7.08
CA THR A 164 -2.27 -1.47 7.52
C THR A 164 -3.44 -0.93 6.70
N VAL A 165 -4.33 -0.21 7.38
CA VAL A 165 -5.47 0.50 6.79
C VAL A 165 -5.62 1.87 7.41
N PRO A 166 -6.12 2.90 6.69
CA PRO A 166 -6.44 4.20 7.27
C PRO A 166 -7.39 4.08 8.45
N ALA A 167 -7.19 4.88 9.49
CA ALA A 167 -8.10 4.93 10.65
C ALA A 167 -9.52 5.36 10.25
N SER A 168 -9.63 6.15 9.20
CA SER A 168 -10.85 6.68 8.61
C SER A 168 -11.62 5.70 7.72
N PHE A 169 -11.07 4.50 7.41
CA PHE A 169 -11.79 3.50 6.63
C PHE A 169 -13.09 3.07 7.34
N ASP A 170 -14.19 3.18 6.61
CA ASP A 170 -15.49 2.65 7.07
C ASP A 170 -15.45 1.10 7.17
N PRO A 171 -16.41 0.48 7.85
CA PRO A 171 -16.46 -0.98 7.97
C PRO A 171 -16.47 -1.70 6.61
N ALA A 172 -17.06 -1.09 5.58
CA ALA A 172 -17.12 -1.68 4.24
C ALA A 172 -15.73 -1.66 3.58
N ALA A 173 -14.99 -0.56 3.63
CA ALA A 173 -13.63 -0.48 3.10
C ALA A 173 -12.67 -1.44 3.80
N ARG A 174 -12.82 -1.61 5.13
CA ARG A 174 -12.06 -2.59 5.91
C ARG A 174 -12.37 -4.02 5.46
N GLU A 175 -13.64 -4.37 5.27
CA GLU A 175 -14.03 -5.70 4.80
C GLU A 175 -13.54 -5.97 3.38
N LEU A 176 -13.59 -4.98 2.48
CA LEU A 176 -13.05 -5.11 1.12
C LEU A 176 -11.53 -5.32 1.10
N THR A 177 -10.80 -4.66 2.03
CA THR A 177 -9.35 -4.91 2.21
C THR A 177 -9.11 -6.33 2.71
N ALA A 178 -9.89 -6.81 3.69
CA ALA A 178 -9.80 -8.18 4.18
C ALA A 178 -10.18 -9.20 3.09
N GLU A 179 -11.17 -8.90 2.23
CA GLU A 179 -11.50 -9.72 1.07
C GLU A 179 -10.33 -9.80 0.08
N ALA A 180 -9.71 -8.67 -0.25
CA ALA A 180 -8.54 -8.64 -1.12
C ALA A 180 -7.40 -9.48 -0.55
N ALA A 181 -7.16 -9.43 0.76
CA ALA A 181 -6.17 -10.25 1.45
C ALA A 181 -6.50 -11.75 1.35
N ARG A 182 -7.74 -12.15 1.63
CA ARG A 182 -8.18 -13.56 1.49
C ARG A 182 -7.97 -14.07 0.06
N ARG A 183 -8.35 -13.26 -0.94
CA ARG A 183 -8.18 -13.61 -2.37
C ARG A 183 -6.71 -13.66 -2.79
N ALA A 184 -5.83 -12.91 -2.13
CA ALA A 184 -4.38 -12.96 -2.31
C ALA A 184 -3.71 -14.15 -1.59
N GLY A 185 -4.49 -15.03 -0.94
CA GLY A 185 -3.97 -16.20 -0.20
C GLY A 185 -3.58 -15.89 1.25
N LEU A 186 -4.06 -14.79 1.84
CA LEU A 186 -3.78 -14.36 3.21
C LEU A 186 -5.08 -14.37 4.07
N PRO A 187 -5.70 -15.54 4.32
CA PRO A 187 -7.01 -15.62 4.94
C PRO A 187 -7.03 -15.18 6.41
N ASN A 188 -5.88 -15.23 7.09
CA ASN A 188 -5.73 -14.95 8.50
C ASN A 188 -5.11 -13.57 8.78
N ALA A 189 -4.94 -12.73 7.76
CA ALA A 189 -4.37 -11.40 7.94
C ALA A 189 -5.24 -10.53 8.86
N VAL A 190 -4.59 -9.83 9.80
CA VAL A 190 -5.22 -8.90 10.73
C VAL A 190 -5.07 -7.48 10.19
N LEU A 191 -6.10 -6.65 10.33
CA LEU A 191 -6.03 -5.25 9.94
C LEU A 191 -5.62 -4.38 11.14
N LEU A 192 -4.62 -3.52 10.94
CA LEU A 192 -4.13 -2.54 11.91
C LEU A 192 -4.28 -1.13 11.33
N GLU A 193 -4.67 -0.18 12.13
CA GLU A 193 -4.78 1.21 11.67
C GLU A 193 -3.40 1.86 11.48
N GLU A 194 -3.21 2.58 10.38
CA GLU A 194 -1.94 3.25 10.01
C GLU A 194 -1.40 4.16 11.12
N PRO A 195 -2.21 5.03 11.78
CA PRO A 195 -1.71 5.84 12.89
C PRO A 195 -1.25 5.01 14.09
N GLN A 196 -1.86 3.85 14.32
CA GLN A 196 -1.46 2.94 15.37
C GLN A 196 -0.15 2.23 15.03
N ALA A 197 0.00 1.81 13.77
CA ALA A 197 1.26 1.25 13.27
C ALA A 197 2.41 2.28 13.36
N ALA A 198 2.16 3.53 12.98
CA ALA A 198 3.13 4.63 13.10
C ALA A 198 3.54 4.87 14.56
N LEU A 199 2.58 4.85 15.50
CA LEU A 199 2.87 4.95 16.92
C LEU A 199 3.75 3.79 17.40
N TYR A 200 3.44 2.56 17.01
CA TYR A 200 4.25 1.39 17.39
C TYR A 200 5.66 1.45 16.81
N ALA A 201 5.81 1.91 15.56
CA ALA A 201 7.12 2.14 14.96
C ALA A 201 7.93 3.19 15.73
N TRP A 202 7.28 4.31 16.14
CA TRP A 202 7.92 5.30 17.00
C TRP A 202 8.35 4.72 18.34
N LEU A 203 7.49 3.96 19.02
CA LEU A 203 7.81 3.29 20.29
C LEU A 203 9.01 2.35 20.13
N SER A 204 9.03 1.53 19.09
CA SER A 204 10.13 0.61 18.77
C SER A 204 11.43 1.36 18.56
N ALA A 205 11.42 2.46 17.79
CA ALA A 205 12.58 3.29 17.51
C ALA A 205 13.18 3.92 18.78
N GLN A 206 12.37 4.14 19.84
CA GLN A 206 12.84 4.68 21.12
C GLN A 206 13.53 3.63 22.01
N LYS A 207 13.53 2.36 21.65
CA LYS A 207 14.20 1.27 22.42
C LYS A 207 13.90 1.32 23.93
N GLY A 208 12.63 1.46 24.32
CA GLY A 208 12.18 1.60 25.70
C GLY A 208 12.32 3.00 26.29
N GLY A 209 12.98 3.93 25.61
CA GLY A 209 13.22 5.30 26.09
C GLY A 209 12.07 6.28 25.91
N TRP A 210 10.95 5.89 25.29
CA TRP A 210 9.83 6.77 24.98
C TRP A 210 9.22 7.46 26.20
N ARG A 211 9.22 6.77 27.38
CA ARG A 211 8.74 7.33 28.65
C ARG A 211 9.55 8.53 29.16
N LYS A 212 10.73 8.78 28.58
CA LYS A 212 11.56 9.97 28.88
C LYS A 212 11.26 11.14 27.95
N GLN A 213 10.45 10.91 26.91
CA GLN A 213 10.13 11.92 25.91
C GLN A 213 8.72 12.47 26.05
N VAL A 214 7.90 11.86 26.91
CA VAL A 214 6.53 12.28 27.17
C VAL A 214 6.26 12.30 28.68
N GLU A 215 5.34 13.16 29.08
CA GLU A 215 4.91 13.33 30.47
C GLU A 215 3.41 13.03 30.58
N LEU A 216 2.96 12.72 31.80
CA LEU A 216 1.56 12.52 32.10
C LEU A 216 0.75 13.78 31.71
N GLY A 217 -0.27 13.60 30.90
CA GLY A 217 -1.13 14.67 30.38
C GLY A 217 -0.72 15.21 29.01
N ASP A 218 0.41 14.78 28.46
CA ASP A 218 0.79 15.14 27.09
C ASP A 218 -0.20 14.59 26.05
N LEU A 219 -0.26 15.29 24.92
CA LEU A 219 -1.02 14.87 23.75
C LEU A 219 -0.07 14.66 22.57
N ILE A 220 -0.10 13.46 22.03
CA ILE A 220 0.67 13.10 20.82
C ILE A 220 -0.27 13.20 19.64
N LEU A 221 0.05 14.06 18.68
CA LEU A 221 -0.64 14.14 17.40
C LEU A 221 0.11 13.27 16.39
N VAL A 222 -0.56 12.26 15.85
CA VAL A 222 -0.10 11.49 14.70
C VAL A 222 -0.70 12.12 13.45
N VAL A 223 0.15 12.54 12.52
CA VAL A 223 -0.22 13.11 11.23
C VAL A 223 0.28 12.17 10.15
N ASP A 224 -0.65 11.54 9.45
CA ASP A 224 -0.36 10.64 8.33
C ASP A 224 -0.78 11.31 7.02
N ILE A 225 0.20 11.67 6.18
CA ILE A 225 0.00 12.29 4.88
C ILE A 225 0.44 11.28 3.83
N GLY A 226 -0.51 10.49 3.35
CA GLY A 226 -0.30 9.48 2.32
C GLY A 226 -0.41 10.01 0.89
N GLY A 227 -0.40 9.11 -0.09
CA GLY A 227 -0.61 9.46 -1.50
C GLY A 227 -2.03 9.95 -1.79
N GLY A 228 -3.05 9.34 -1.19
CA GLY A 228 -4.45 9.63 -1.45
C GLY A 228 -5.21 10.27 -0.29
N THR A 229 -4.70 10.19 0.93
CA THR A 229 -5.41 10.62 2.15
C THR A 229 -4.49 11.36 3.10
N THR A 230 -5.09 12.16 3.96
CA THR A 230 -4.46 12.73 5.16
C THR A 230 -5.32 12.37 6.37
N ASP A 231 -4.72 11.71 7.34
CA ASP A 231 -5.37 11.23 8.54
C ASP A 231 -4.70 11.82 9.79
N PHE A 232 -5.52 12.17 10.79
CA PHE A 232 -5.07 12.68 12.07
C PHE A 232 -5.55 11.77 13.20
N SER A 233 -4.68 11.46 14.15
CA SER A 233 -5.05 10.77 15.38
C SER A 233 -4.43 11.46 16.59
N LEU A 234 -5.22 11.60 17.64
CA LEU A 234 -4.78 12.22 18.89
C LEU A 234 -4.71 11.15 19.98
N ILE A 235 -3.55 11.07 20.63
CA ILE A 235 -3.22 10.07 21.64
C ILE A 235 -2.88 10.83 22.93
N ALA A 236 -3.55 10.48 24.03
CA ALA A 236 -3.26 11.05 25.35
C ALA A 236 -2.27 10.15 26.10
N VAL A 237 -1.30 10.77 26.74
CA VAL A 237 -0.43 10.11 27.72
C VAL A 237 -1.15 10.10 29.06
N ARG A 238 -1.47 8.91 29.55
CA ARG A 238 -2.18 8.68 30.82
C ARG A 238 -1.35 7.85 31.78
N GLU A 239 -1.86 7.63 32.95
CA GLU A 239 -1.30 6.72 33.95
C GLU A 239 -2.29 5.61 34.25
N ALA A 240 -1.81 4.38 34.27
CA ALA A 240 -2.53 3.24 34.79
C ALA A 240 -1.56 2.37 35.59
N ASP A 241 -1.96 2.03 36.80
CA ASP A 241 -1.18 1.18 37.71
C ASP A 241 0.27 1.65 37.94
N GLY A 242 0.50 2.98 37.99
CA GLY A 242 1.81 3.59 38.18
C GLY A 242 2.70 3.63 36.94
N ASN A 243 2.16 3.28 35.75
CA ASN A 243 2.87 3.29 34.50
C ASN A 243 2.21 4.24 33.50
N LEU A 244 3.02 4.90 32.64
CA LEU A 244 2.49 5.67 31.52
C LEU A 244 1.85 4.75 30.50
N THR A 245 0.64 5.10 30.07
CA THR A 245 -0.13 4.46 29.01
C THR A 245 -0.46 5.45 27.89
N LEU A 246 -0.71 4.93 26.70
CA LEU A 246 -1.02 5.72 25.52
C LEU A 246 -2.41 5.34 25.02
N ASP A 247 -3.36 6.27 25.18
CA ASP A 247 -4.76 6.05 24.84
C ASP A 247 -5.17 6.93 23.65
N ARG A 248 -5.62 6.34 22.56
CA ARG A 248 -6.17 7.10 21.44
C ARG A 248 -7.51 7.71 21.84
N ILE A 249 -7.58 9.03 21.86
CA ILE A 249 -8.75 9.79 22.33
C ILE A 249 -9.58 10.40 21.20
N ALA A 250 -8.99 10.60 20.02
CA ALA A 250 -9.70 11.11 18.86
C ALA A 250 -9.08 10.63 17.55
N VAL A 251 -9.92 10.51 16.52
CA VAL A 251 -9.54 10.29 15.12
C VAL A 251 -10.19 11.39 14.30
N GLY A 252 -9.44 12.03 13.41
CA GLY A 252 -9.95 13.05 12.50
C GLY A 252 -10.90 12.47 11.47
N GLU A 253 -11.68 13.35 10.83
CA GLU A 253 -12.47 12.96 9.67
C GLU A 253 -11.55 12.59 8.50
N HIS A 254 -12.06 11.72 7.63
CA HIS A 254 -11.33 11.27 6.45
C HIS A 254 -11.13 12.41 5.44
N ILE A 255 -9.89 12.79 5.21
CA ILE A 255 -9.52 13.82 4.23
C ILE A 255 -8.96 13.13 2.98
N LEU A 256 -9.75 13.12 1.90
CA LEU A 256 -9.37 12.57 0.59
C LEU A 256 -8.43 13.53 -0.17
N LEU A 257 -7.38 13.98 0.50
CA LEU A 257 -6.30 14.80 -0.05
C LEU A 257 -4.97 14.22 0.39
N GLY A 258 -4.08 14.01 -0.55
CA GLY A 258 -2.75 13.48 -0.32
C GLY A 258 -1.77 13.90 -1.42
N GLY A 259 -0.68 13.19 -1.56
CA GLY A 259 0.37 13.45 -2.56
C GLY A 259 -0.16 13.53 -3.98
N ASP A 260 -1.09 12.66 -4.38
CA ASP A 260 -1.71 12.67 -5.71
C ASP A 260 -2.39 14.02 -6.03
N ASN A 261 -3.00 14.65 -5.01
CA ASN A 261 -3.62 15.97 -5.16
C ASN A 261 -2.58 17.09 -5.25
N MET A 262 -1.45 16.95 -4.57
CA MET A 262 -0.32 17.89 -4.65
C MET A 262 0.30 17.84 -6.06
N ASP A 263 0.50 16.65 -6.60
CA ASP A 263 1.01 16.42 -7.95
C ASP A 263 0.05 17.00 -9.01
N LEU A 264 -1.26 16.76 -8.84
CA LEU A 264 -2.29 17.32 -9.72
C LEU A 264 -2.32 18.87 -9.67
N ALA A 265 -2.19 19.45 -8.48
CA ALA A 265 -2.13 20.90 -8.33
C ALA A 265 -0.89 21.49 -9.01
N LEU A 266 0.27 20.85 -8.87
CA LEU A 266 1.50 21.25 -9.54
C LEU A 266 1.38 21.13 -11.06
N ALA A 267 0.82 20.05 -11.57
CA ALA A 267 0.55 19.86 -13.00
C ALA A 267 -0.37 20.95 -13.55
N TYR A 268 -1.41 21.33 -12.79
CA TYR A 268 -2.29 22.44 -13.17
C TYR A 268 -1.58 23.79 -13.25
N VAL A 269 -0.72 24.09 -12.27
CA VAL A 269 0.11 25.32 -12.29
C VAL A 269 1.02 25.33 -13.51
N LEU A 270 1.71 24.23 -13.77
CA LEU A 270 2.61 24.09 -14.92
C LEU A 270 1.85 24.24 -16.25
N ARG A 271 0.72 23.58 -16.38
CA ARG A 271 -0.18 23.71 -17.56
C ARG A 271 -0.55 25.17 -17.79
N THR A 272 -1.01 25.87 -16.76
CA THR A 272 -1.40 27.29 -16.85
C THR A 272 -0.24 28.18 -17.33
N GLN A 273 0.98 27.90 -16.86
CA GLN A 273 2.18 28.63 -17.28
C GLN A 273 2.52 28.38 -18.76
N LEU A 274 2.43 27.11 -19.21
CA LEU A 274 2.69 26.75 -20.61
C LEU A 274 1.65 27.33 -21.56
N GLU A 275 0.37 27.28 -21.19
CA GLU A 275 -0.73 27.90 -21.96
C GLU A 275 -0.52 29.46 -22.07
N ALA A 276 -0.08 30.11 -20.98
CA ALA A 276 0.24 31.54 -21.00
C ALA A 276 1.43 31.89 -21.90
N GLN A 277 2.32 30.92 -22.18
CA GLN A 277 3.43 31.04 -23.14
C GLN A 277 3.02 30.68 -24.58
N GLY A 278 1.73 30.40 -24.82
CA GLY A 278 1.19 30.08 -26.14
C GLY A 278 1.36 28.61 -26.56
N GLN A 279 1.72 27.73 -25.64
CA GLN A 279 1.75 26.29 -25.89
C GLN A 279 0.35 25.71 -25.70
N GLN A 280 -0.14 24.97 -26.70
CA GLN A 280 -1.38 24.19 -26.57
C GLN A 280 -1.01 22.77 -26.14
N LEU A 281 -1.52 22.36 -24.99
CA LEU A 281 -1.39 21.00 -24.51
C LEU A 281 -2.60 20.20 -24.96
N ASP A 282 -2.40 19.00 -25.50
CA ASP A 282 -3.49 18.09 -25.80
C ASP A 282 -3.96 17.33 -24.53
N GLN A 283 -5.07 16.58 -24.67
CA GLN A 283 -5.66 15.86 -23.50
C GLN A 283 -4.79 14.72 -22.98
N GLY A 284 -3.71 14.37 -23.63
CA GLY A 284 -2.77 13.32 -23.23
C GLY A 284 -1.49 13.86 -22.58
N GLN A 285 -1.30 15.16 -22.57
CA GLN A 285 -0.18 15.87 -21.96
C GLN A 285 -0.62 16.58 -20.68
#